data_e1aee4c15133145ec5456e8cc904ce9f
#
_entry.id   e1aee4c15133145ec5456e8cc904ce9f
#
_cell.length_a   1.000
_cell.length_b   1.000
_cell.length_c   1.000
_cell.angle_alpha   90.00
_cell.angle_beta   90.00
_cell.angle_gamma   90.00
#
_symmetry.space_group_name_H-M   'P 1'
#
loop_
_entity.id
_entity.type
_entity.pdbx_description
1 polymer ?
#
loop_
_entity_poly.entity_id
_entity_poly.type
_entity_poly.pdbx_seq_one_letter_code
_entity_poly.pdbx_strand_id
1 'polypeptide(L)'
;MRIAYETMLAEFERVLTKYGFSPERAHEAAEIFAQNSLAGVFSHGLNRFPRVVEYLRKGEIDPTSEAECIASFGAMERWDGKRGFGPLNAKHAMDRAVELAHQFGIGMVALGNNNHWMRGGTYGWQAADAGCIGICWSNTCPNMPAWGAKDNHIGNNPLILAVPRSNGEHIMVDCALSQFSYGKLETMRLAGKQLPVVGGYDADGSLTTDPAAIEETRRMIPIGYWKGSGLSILLDMIGTILTGANSVATIGTFGDEVGLTQIMIAIDPAKFQSADLTDAVIDAIAADVASSEPAEPGREVRCPGMGEHRSRKENMELGIPVAEEKWAEVLAM
;
A
#
# COMPACT_ATOMS: atom_id res chain seq x y z
N MET A 1 14.94 -19.93 1.79
CA MET A 1 15.85 -19.55 2.89
C MET A 1 15.24 -18.49 3.79
N ARG A 2 15.87 -18.15 4.94
CA ARG A 2 15.46 -17.00 5.78
C ARG A 2 16.64 -16.04 5.93
N ILE A 3 16.36 -14.73 5.90
CA ILE A 3 17.38 -13.65 5.98
C ILE A 3 17.07 -12.78 7.19
N ALA A 4 18.08 -12.43 7.99
CA ALA A 4 17.92 -11.51 9.10
C ALA A 4 17.48 -10.12 8.59
N TYR A 5 16.67 -9.42 9.37
CA TYR A 5 16.17 -8.09 9.02
C TYR A 5 17.31 -7.10 8.69
N GLU A 6 18.34 -7.06 9.55
CA GLU A 6 19.49 -6.17 9.38
C GLU A 6 20.29 -6.47 8.12
N THR A 7 20.39 -7.75 7.74
CA THR A 7 21.07 -8.16 6.50
C THR A 7 20.27 -7.68 5.28
N MET A 8 18.94 -7.81 5.31
CA MET A 8 18.09 -7.35 4.23
C MET A 8 18.12 -5.82 4.10
N LEU A 9 18.04 -5.12 5.23
CA LEU A 9 18.15 -3.66 5.31
C LEU A 9 19.46 -3.17 4.70
N ALA A 10 20.59 -3.73 5.13
CA ALA A 10 21.91 -3.35 4.64
C ALA A 10 22.09 -3.57 3.14
N GLU A 11 21.54 -4.66 2.59
CA GLU A 11 21.62 -4.91 1.14
C GLU A 11 20.75 -3.94 0.32
N PHE A 12 19.56 -3.61 0.79
CA PHE A 12 18.74 -2.59 0.14
C PHE A 12 19.41 -1.21 0.18
N GLU A 13 19.99 -0.83 1.32
CA GLU A 13 20.73 0.41 1.49
C GLU A 13 21.95 0.48 0.57
N ARG A 14 22.75 -0.59 0.48
CA ARG A 14 23.88 -0.71 -0.45
C ARG A 14 23.44 -0.45 -1.89
N VAL A 15 22.37 -1.09 -2.33
CA VAL A 15 21.87 -0.93 -3.70
C VAL A 15 21.37 0.48 -3.94
N LEU A 16 20.55 1.06 -3.05
CA LEU A 16 20.00 2.41 -3.21
C LEU A 16 21.12 3.46 -3.25
N THR A 17 22.14 3.34 -2.39
CA THR A 17 23.32 4.22 -2.41
C THR A 17 24.04 4.16 -3.76
N LYS A 18 24.20 2.96 -4.35
CA LYS A 18 24.78 2.77 -5.68
C LYS A 18 23.98 3.49 -6.78
N TYR A 19 22.67 3.67 -6.58
CA TYR A 19 21.78 4.37 -7.53
C TYR A 19 21.52 5.84 -7.19
N GLY A 20 22.39 6.46 -6.38
CA GLY A 20 22.45 7.91 -6.21
C GLY A 20 21.65 8.47 -5.04
N PHE A 21 21.15 7.63 -4.13
CA PHE A 21 20.59 8.11 -2.86
C PHE A 21 21.72 8.57 -1.92
N SER A 22 21.48 9.64 -1.15
CA SER A 22 22.35 9.94 0.00
C SER A 22 22.26 8.83 1.04
N PRO A 23 23.27 8.66 1.92
CA PRO A 23 23.24 7.62 2.95
C PRO A 23 21.96 7.63 3.79
N GLU A 24 21.49 8.81 4.21
CA GLU A 24 20.30 8.99 5.03
C GLU A 24 19.04 8.56 4.27
N ARG A 25 18.88 9.01 3.04
CA ARG A 25 17.74 8.66 2.17
C ARG A 25 17.76 7.19 1.78
N ALA A 26 18.96 6.61 1.55
CA ALA A 26 19.11 5.19 1.24
C ALA A 26 18.67 4.32 2.42
N HIS A 27 19.08 4.70 3.64
CA HIS A 27 18.67 4.01 4.86
C HIS A 27 17.15 4.04 5.07
N GLU A 28 16.55 5.23 5.03
CA GLU A 28 15.11 5.42 5.22
C GLU A 28 14.28 4.69 4.13
N ALA A 29 14.72 4.74 2.89
CA ALA A 29 14.09 4.03 1.79
C ALA A 29 14.22 2.50 1.93
N ALA A 30 15.40 2.01 2.30
CA ALA A 30 15.67 0.59 2.54
C ALA A 30 14.82 0.04 3.68
N GLU A 31 14.66 0.83 4.75
CA GLU A 31 13.81 0.48 5.89
C GLU A 31 12.37 0.20 5.47
N ILE A 32 11.77 1.01 4.58
CA ILE A 32 10.41 0.79 4.07
C ILE A 32 10.28 -0.58 3.41
N PHE A 33 11.23 -0.99 2.55
CA PHE A 33 11.21 -2.30 1.89
C PHE A 33 11.44 -3.45 2.87
N ALA A 34 12.37 -3.29 3.81
CA ALA A 34 12.69 -4.30 4.82
C ALA A 34 11.49 -4.50 5.77
N GLN A 35 10.84 -3.43 6.23
CA GLN A 35 9.64 -3.47 7.07
C GLN A 35 8.45 -4.12 6.34
N ASN A 36 8.25 -3.84 5.06
CA ASN A 36 7.21 -4.50 4.27
C ASN A 36 7.48 -6.01 4.15
N SER A 37 8.73 -6.41 3.96
CA SER A 37 9.13 -7.82 3.91
C SER A 37 8.97 -8.49 5.27
N LEU A 38 9.32 -7.80 6.36
CA LEU A 38 9.16 -8.24 7.75
C LEU A 38 7.68 -8.51 8.08
N ALA A 39 6.78 -7.64 7.61
CA ALA A 39 5.33 -7.79 7.76
C ALA A 39 4.73 -8.91 6.89
N GLY A 40 5.53 -9.58 6.06
CA GLY A 40 5.09 -10.64 5.14
C GLY A 40 4.47 -10.11 3.83
N VAL A 41 4.62 -8.81 3.54
CA VAL A 41 4.09 -8.17 2.31
C VAL A 41 5.18 -8.11 1.24
N PHE A 42 5.65 -9.27 0.80
CA PHE A 42 6.79 -9.40 -0.12
C PHE A 42 6.56 -8.73 -1.47
N SER A 43 5.31 -8.67 -1.95
CA SER A 43 4.94 -8.01 -3.21
C SER A 43 5.27 -6.51 -3.26
N HIS A 44 5.44 -5.87 -2.10
CA HIS A 44 5.80 -4.46 -1.93
C HIS A 44 7.09 -4.28 -1.09
N GLY A 45 7.77 -5.38 -0.79
CA GLY A 45 9.08 -5.48 -0.18
C GLY A 45 10.09 -6.05 -1.16
N LEU A 46 10.74 -7.15 -0.78
CA LEU A 46 11.81 -7.81 -1.55
C LEU A 46 11.42 -8.07 -3.02
N ASN A 47 10.24 -8.60 -3.29
CA ASN A 47 9.85 -8.98 -4.65
C ASN A 47 9.65 -7.77 -5.59
N ARG A 48 9.38 -6.59 -5.04
CA ARG A 48 9.19 -5.36 -5.81
C ARG A 48 10.50 -4.59 -6.01
N PHE A 49 11.48 -4.80 -5.16
CA PHE A 49 12.72 -4.03 -5.14
C PHE A 49 13.48 -4.04 -6.48
N PRO A 50 13.65 -5.17 -7.19
CA PRO A 50 14.29 -5.20 -8.50
C PRO A 50 13.63 -4.28 -9.54
N ARG A 51 12.29 -4.22 -9.56
CA ARG A 51 11.55 -3.33 -10.46
C ARG A 51 11.78 -1.86 -10.13
N VAL A 52 11.93 -1.51 -8.88
CA VAL A 52 12.26 -0.14 -8.47
C VAL A 52 13.66 0.25 -8.96
N VAL A 53 14.62 -0.66 -8.85
CA VAL A 53 15.97 -0.46 -9.40
C VAL A 53 15.94 -0.29 -10.93
N GLU A 54 15.06 -1.02 -11.62
CA GLU A 54 14.85 -0.82 -13.07
C GLU A 54 14.34 0.59 -13.37
N TYR A 55 13.38 1.12 -12.61
CA TYR A 55 12.89 2.49 -12.78
C TYR A 55 13.93 3.57 -12.49
N LEU A 56 14.81 3.33 -11.50
CA LEU A 56 15.98 4.17 -11.26
C LEU A 56 16.94 4.17 -12.46
N ARG A 57 17.21 3.00 -13.06
CA ARG A 57 18.05 2.86 -14.26
C ARG A 57 17.48 3.56 -15.49
N LYS A 58 16.14 3.57 -15.62
CA LYS A 58 15.43 4.25 -16.72
C LYS A 58 15.34 5.78 -16.51
N GLY A 59 15.66 6.28 -15.31
CA GLY A 59 15.48 7.70 -14.96
C GLY A 59 14.00 8.08 -14.71
N GLU A 60 13.12 7.11 -14.52
CA GLU A 60 11.70 7.32 -14.17
C GLU A 60 11.51 7.75 -12.70
N ILE A 61 12.49 7.45 -11.86
CA ILE A 61 12.57 7.87 -10.47
C ILE A 61 13.84 8.70 -10.31
N ASP A 62 13.70 9.94 -9.83
CA ASP A 62 14.81 10.76 -9.40
C ASP A 62 15.12 10.47 -7.91
N PRO A 63 16.30 9.89 -7.59
CA PRO A 63 16.66 9.54 -6.22
C PRO A 63 16.92 10.76 -5.32
N THR A 64 17.16 11.93 -5.93
CA THR A 64 17.52 13.18 -5.23
C THR A 64 16.34 14.13 -5.06
N SER A 65 15.29 13.93 -5.85
CA SER A 65 14.11 14.81 -5.84
C SER A 65 13.28 14.60 -4.59
N GLU A 66 12.84 15.70 -4.00
CA GLU A 66 11.96 15.72 -2.83
C GLU A 66 10.64 16.41 -3.18
N ALA A 67 9.57 15.92 -2.57
CA ALA A 67 8.25 16.53 -2.73
C ALA A 67 8.25 17.95 -2.12
N GLU A 68 7.50 18.84 -2.76
CA GLU A 68 7.40 20.24 -2.36
C GLU A 68 5.95 20.64 -2.09
N CYS A 69 5.72 21.34 -0.97
CA CYS A 69 4.43 21.97 -0.69
C CYS A 69 4.22 23.14 -1.65
N ILE A 70 3.21 23.02 -2.52
CA ILE A 70 2.88 24.05 -3.52
C ILE A 70 1.67 24.90 -3.15
N ALA A 71 0.86 24.48 -2.16
CA ALA A 71 -0.22 25.27 -1.61
C ALA A 71 -0.58 24.77 -0.21
N SER A 72 -0.94 25.71 0.70
CA SER A 72 -1.35 25.39 2.07
C SER A 72 -2.64 26.17 2.43
N PHE A 73 -3.61 25.45 3.03
CA PHE A 73 -4.94 25.96 3.40
C PHE A 73 -5.29 25.52 4.83
N GLY A 74 -4.53 25.97 5.83
CA GLY A 74 -4.70 25.55 7.23
C GLY A 74 -4.35 24.07 7.43
N ALA A 75 -5.33 23.23 7.68
CA ALA A 75 -5.12 21.80 7.92
C ALA A 75 -4.88 20.96 6.62
N MET A 76 -4.84 21.59 5.46
CA MET A 76 -4.74 20.93 4.17
C MET A 76 -3.59 21.50 3.36
N GLU A 77 -2.78 20.64 2.76
CA GLU A 77 -1.69 21.01 1.89
C GLU A 77 -1.75 20.25 0.57
N ARG A 78 -1.28 20.90 -0.51
CA ARG A 78 -1.07 20.29 -1.81
C ARG A 78 0.42 20.26 -2.12
N TRP A 79 0.92 19.07 -2.49
CA TRP A 79 2.33 18.84 -2.74
C TRP A 79 2.56 18.31 -4.15
N ASP A 80 3.70 18.68 -4.75
CA ASP A 80 4.23 18.10 -5.99
C ASP A 80 5.34 17.11 -5.63
N GLY A 81 5.17 15.84 -5.97
CA GLY A 81 6.15 14.77 -5.75
C GLY A 81 7.34 14.79 -6.69
N LYS A 82 7.32 15.63 -7.75
CA LYS A 82 8.41 15.84 -8.73
C LYS A 82 8.97 14.54 -9.33
N ARG A 83 8.15 13.49 -9.42
CA ARG A 83 8.57 12.12 -9.80
C ARG A 83 9.77 11.60 -9.00
N GLY A 84 9.92 12.06 -7.77
CA GLY A 84 10.92 11.58 -6.83
C GLY A 84 10.64 10.16 -6.36
N PHE A 85 11.37 9.70 -5.36
CA PHE A 85 11.20 8.36 -4.81
C PHE A 85 9.90 8.26 -4.03
N GLY A 86 8.91 7.56 -4.61
CA GLY A 86 7.53 7.51 -4.13
C GLY A 86 7.38 7.16 -2.65
N PRO A 87 8.07 6.14 -2.10
CA PRO A 87 7.98 5.79 -0.69
C PRO A 87 8.40 6.91 0.26
N LEU A 88 9.51 7.61 0.01
CA LEU A 88 9.96 8.71 0.87
C LEU A 88 9.02 9.91 0.81
N ASN A 89 8.60 10.29 -0.40
CA ASN A 89 7.65 11.39 -0.55
C ASN A 89 6.32 11.10 0.17
N ALA A 90 5.82 9.87 0.08
CA ALA A 90 4.60 9.45 0.76
C ALA A 90 4.77 9.44 2.29
N LYS A 91 5.94 8.99 2.79
CA LYS A 91 6.27 9.02 4.21
C LYS A 91 6.28 10.44 4.74
N HIS A 92 6.99 11.36 4.08
CA HIS A 92 7.06 12.77 4.48
C HIS A 92 5.69 13.46 4.39
N ALA A 93 4.87 13.11 3.39
CA ALA A 93 3.50 13.61 3.28
C ALA A 93 2.61 13.13 4.44
N MET A 94 2.77 11.88 4.90
CA MET A 94 2.04 11.39 6.07
C MET A 94 2.56 12.00 7.37
N ASP A 95 3.88 12.16 7.54
CA ASP A 95 4.46 12.89 8.69
C ASP A 95 3.84 14.29 8.78
N ARG A 96 3.75 14.99 7.64
CA ARG A 96 3.14 16.32 7.60
C ARG A 96 1.65 16.30 7.91
N ALA A 97 0.90 15.33 7.41
CA ALA A 97 -0.51 15.16 7.73
C ALA A 97 -0.73 14.94 9.24
N VAL A 98 0.15 14.16 9.90
CA VAL A 98 0.15 13.95 11.35
C VAL A 98 0.44 15.23 12.11
N GLU A 99 1.46 16.01 11.71
CA GLU A 99 1.75 17.33 12.33
C GLU A 99 0.54 18.25 12.28
N LEU A 100 -0.10 18.35 11.11
CA LEU A 100 -1.33 19.15 10.93
C LEU A 100 -2.48 18.62 11.80
N ALA A 101 -2.62 17.29 11.92
CA ALA A 101 -3.65 16.69 12.77
C ALA A 101 -3.45 17.03 14.24
N HIS A 102 -2.22 16.96 14.74
CA HIS A 102 -1.92 17.36 16.12
C HIS A 102 -2.22 18.86 16.37
N GLN A 103 -2.01 19.70 15.35
CA GLN A 103 -2.31 21.12 15.45
C GLN A 103 -3.81 21.44 15.36
N PHE A 104 -4.51 20.86 14.36
CA PHE A 104 -5.86 21.25 13.98
C PHE A 104 -6.93 20.20 14.29
N GLY A 105 -6.56 18.99 14.74
CA GLY A 105 -7.45 17.84 14.92
C GLY A 105 -7.55 16.95 13.69
N ILE A 106 -7.29 17.49 12.52
CA ILE A 106 -7.20 16.77 11.23
C ILE A 106 -6.09 17.41 10.39
N GLY A 107 -5.37 16.58 9.65
CA GLY A 107 -4.41 17.03 8.66
C GLY A 107 -4.55 16.27 7.36
N MET A 108 -4.39 16.94 6.21
CA MET A 108 -4.44 16.33 4.90
C MET A 108 -3.30 16.83 4.01
N VAL A 109 -2.60 15.91 3.37
CA VAL A 109 -1.66 16.22 2.28
C VAL A 109 -2.11 15.52 1.00
N ALA A 110 -2.37 16.32 -0.02
CA ALA A 110 -2.67 15.86 -1.36
C ALA A 110 -1.38 15.89 -2.20
N LEU A 111 -0.78 14.72 -2.42
CA LEU A 111 0.51 14.54 -3.09
C LEU A 111 0.28 14.10 -4.53
N GLY A 112 0.53 14.99 -5.48
CA GLY A 112 0.44 14.73 -6.92
C GLY A 112 1.80 14.47 -7.55
N ASN A 113 1.80 13.98 -8.80
CA ASN A 113 2.99 13.76 -9.60
C ASN A 113 4.09 12.97 -8.86
N ASN A 114 3.68 12.00 -8.04
CA ASN A 114 4.58 11.13 -7.29
C ASN A 114 4.77 9.79 -8.02
N ASN A 115 5.73 8.99 -7.58
CA ASN A 115 5.88 7.62 -8.02
C ASN A 115 5.20 6.63 -7.07
N HIS A 116 5.22 5.35 -7.45
CA HIS A 116 4.56 4.29 -6.68
C HIS A 116 5.10 4.23 -5.24
N TRP A 117 4.21 4.34 -4.26
CA TRP A 117 4.53 4.41 -2.82
C TRP A 117 4.84 3.08 -2.14
N MET A 118 4.85 1.98 -2.90
CA MET A 118 4.94 0.59 -2.46
C MET A 118 3.67 0.16 -1.71
N ARG A 119 3.77 -0.11 -0.44
CA ARG A 119 2.66 -0.55 0.39
C ARG A 119 1.97 0.64 1.07
N GLY A 120 0.68 0.84 0.79
CA GLY A 120 -0.09 1.92 1.42
C GLY A 120 -0.24 1.75 2.93
N GLY A 121 -0.33 0.50 3.42
CA GLY A 121 -0.40 0.18 4.85
C GLY A 121 0.79 0.69 5.67
N THR A 122 1.95 0.93 5.06
CA THR A 122 3.10 1.57 5.71
C THR A 122 2.72 2.94 6.28
N TYR A 123 2.00 3.74 5.51
CA TYR A 123 1.60 5.10 5.91
C TYR A 123 0.40 5.12 6.84
N GLY A 124 -0.53 4.15 6.68
CA GLY A 124 -1.58 3.92 7.65
C GLY A 124 -1.02 3.58 9.03
N TRP A 125 -0.01 2.71 9.05
CA TRP A 125 0.69 2.34 10.28
C TRP A 125 1.46 3.51 10.87
N GLN A 126 2.19 4.26 10.06
CA GLN A 126 2.90 5.48 10.48
C GLN A 126 1.99 6.48 11.17
N ALA A 127 0.80 6.74 10.62
CA ALA A 127 -0.19 7.59 11.27
C ALA A 127 -0.66 7.01 12.62
N ALA A 128 -0.89 5.70 12.68
CA ALA A 128 -1.33 5.02 13.89
C ALA A 128 -0.25 4.98 14.97
N ASP A 129 1.03 4.75 14.62
CA ASP A 129 2.18 4.85 15.53
C ASP A 129 2.30 6.25 16.14
N ALA A 130 1.92 7.30 15.40
CA ALA A 130 1.83 8.68 15.88
C ALA A 130 0.53 8.98 16.67
N GLY A 131 -0.30 7.96 16.96
CA GLY A 131 -1.56 8.11 17.70
C GLY A 131 -2.72 8.65 16.88
N CYS A 132 -2.59 8.77 15.57
CA CYS A 132 -3.62 9.28 14.66
C CYS A 132 -4.38 8.17 13.94
N ILE A 133 -5.66 8.38 13.65
CA ILE A 133 -6.38 7.59 12.64
C ILE A 133 -5.79 7.96 11.29
N GLY A 134 -5.33 6.97 10.52
CA GLY A 134 -4.80 7.15 9.18
C GLY A 134 -5.80 6.74 8.11
N ILE A 135 -6.02 7.61 7.11
CA ILE A 135 -6.81 7.31 5.90
C ILE A 135 -5.97 7.72 4.72
N CYS A 136 -5.58 6.79 3.87
CA CYS A 136 -4.83 7.15 2.68
C CYS A 136 -5.18 6.26 1.49
N TRP A 137 -4.99 6.79 0.29
CA TRP A 137 -5.19 6.06 -0.95
C TRP A 137 -4.29 6.59 -2.05
N SER A 138 -4.13 5.77 -3.09
CA SER A 138 -3.40 6.14 -4.30
C SER A 138 -4.22 5.74 -5.52
N ASN A 139 -4.12 6.51 -6.60
CA ASN A 139 -4.48 5.96 -7.89
C ASN A 139 -3.32 5.12 -8.46
N THR A 140 -3.58 4.42 -9.57
CA THR A 140 -2.64 3.53 -10.25
C THR A 140 -2.77 3.69 -11.77
N CYS A 141 -2.00 2.96 -12.57
CA CYS A 141 -2.31 2.81 -13.99
C CYS A 141 -3.65 2.05 -14.17
N PRO A 142 -4.31 2.17 -15.36
CA PRO A 142 -5.52 1.40 -15.65
C PRO A 142 -5.17 -0.10 -15.71
N ASN A 143 -5.63 -0.84 -14.70
CA ASN A 143 -5.32 -2.26 -14.51
C ASN A 143 -6.55 -3.12 -14.19
N MET A 144 -7.74 -2.53 -14.27
CA MET A 144 -9.00 -3.19 -13.97
C MET A 144 -10.13 -2.63 -14.84
N PRO A 145 -11.04 -3.46 -15.35
CA PRO A 145 -12.26 -2.97 -16.01
C PRO A 145 -13.22 -2.38 -14.97
N ALA A 146 -13.91 -1.32 -15.32
CA ALA A 146 -15.08 -0.89 -14.58
C ALA A 146 -16.16 -1.99 -14.64
N TRP A 147 -17.00 -2.08 -13.61
CA TRP A 147 -18.05 -3.10 -13.59
C TRP A 147 -18.97 -2.98 -14.83
N GLY A 148 -19.04 -4.05 -15.61
CA GLY A 148 -19.75 -4.12 -16.89
C GLY A 148 -18.92 -3.76 -18.12
N ALA A 149 -17.65 -3.34 -17.97
CA ALA A 149 -16.73 -3.09 -19.08
C ALA A 149 -15.92 -4.35 -19.44
N LYS A 150 -15.33 -4.35 -20.64
CA LYS A 150 -14.45 -5.43 -21.13
C LYS A 150 -12.97 -5.06 -21.10
N ASP A 151 -12.63 -3.79 -20.97
CA ASP A 151 -11.29 -3.23 -21.03
C ASP A 151 -10.95 -2.43 -19.77
N ASN A 152 -9.66 -2.29 -19.51
CA ASN A 152 -9.15 -1.68 -18.29
C ASN A 152 -9.14 -0.15 -18.42
N HIS A 153 -9.98 0.53 -17.66
CA HIS A 153 -10.07 1.98 -17.59
C HIS A 153 -9.99 2.55 -16.17
N ILE A 154 -10.08 1.69 -15.14
CA ILE A 154 -9.93 2.10 -13.76
C ILE A 154 -8.71 1.45 -13.13
N GLY A 155 -8.16 2.06 -12.10
CA GLY A 155 -7.11 1.50 -11.27
C GLY A 155 -7.67 0.59 -10.19
N ASN A 156 -6.84 -0.25 -9.60
CA ASN A 156 -7.17 -0.97 -8.38
C ASN A 156 -6.99 -0.12 -7.11
N ASN A 157 -6.69 1.14 -7.25
CA ASN A 157 -6.67 2.26 -6.32
C ASN A 157 -6.76 1.87 -4.84
N PRO A 158 -5.65 1.43 -4.21
CA PRO A 158 -5.68 0.89 -2.86
C PRO A 158 -6.14 1.93 -1.86
N LEU A 159 -7.03 1.51 -0.94
CA LEU A 159 -7.53 2.30 0.18
C LEU A 159 -7.03 1.70 1.49
N ILE A 160 -6.51 2.54 2.35
CA ILE A 160 -5.99 2.19 3.66
C ILE A 160 -6.77 2.93 4.73
N LEU A 161 -7.19 2.19 5.76
CA LEU A 161 -7.78 2.73 6.98
C LEU A 161 -7.04 2.13 8.17
N ALA A 162 -6.51 2.96 9.04
CA ALA A 162 -5.77 2.54 10.22
C ALA A 162 -6.31 3.23 11.47
N VAL A 163 -6.43 2.50 12.56
CA VAL A 163 -6.88 3.00 13.86
C VAL A 163 -5.78 2.71 14.89
N PRO A 164 -5.32 3.74 15.64
CA PRO A 164 -4.25 3.60 16.60
C PRO A 164 -4.68 2.81 17.84
N ARG A 165 -3.76 2.03 18.43
CA ARG A 165 -3.86 1.44 19.76
C ARG A 165 -2.60 1.75 20.54
N SER A 166 -2.75 2.05 21.83
CA SER A 166 -1.61 2.43 22.68
C SER A 166 -0.57 1.32 22.87
N ASN A 167 -0.96 0.05 22.66
CA ASN A 167 -0.06 -1.10 22.71
C ASN A 167 0.73 -1.35 21.41
N GLY A 168 0.54 -0.52 20.36
CA GLY A 168 1.18 -0.66 19.06
C GLY A 168 0.59 -1.75 18.14
N GLU A 169 -0.38 -2.53 18.61
CA GLU A 169 -1.10 -3.51 17.78
C GLU A 169 -2.31 -2.87 17.09
N HIS A 170 -2.03 -1.95 16.17
CA HIS A 170 -3.05 -1.17 15.47
C HIS A 170 -3.99 -2.05 14.63
N ILE A 171 -5.22 -1.58 14.43
CA ILE A 171 -6.18 -2.23 13.54
C ILE A 171 -6.10 -1.51 12.19
N MET A 172 -5.85 -2.27 11.11
CA MET A 172 -5.66 -1.67 9.81
C MET A 172 -6.18 -2.58 8.70
N VAL A 173 -6.85 -1.98 7.73
CA VAL A 173 -7.09 -2.57 6.42
C VAL A 173 -6.25 -1.86 5.37
N ASP A 174 -5.55 -2.63 4.56
CA ASP A 174 -4.83 -2.19 3.37
C ASP A 174 -5.32 -3.06 2.21
N CYS A 175 -6.16 -2.51 1.37
CA CYS A 175 -6.78 -3.28 0.31
C CYS A 175 -6.78 -2.56 -1.04
N ALA A 176 -6.26 -3.24 -2.05
CA ALA A 176 -6.57 -2.90 -3.43
C ALA A 176 -8.07 -3.11 -3.68
N LEU A 177 -8.65 -2.31 -4.57
CA LEU A 177 -10.08 -2.43 -4.93
C LEU A 177 -10.37 -3.49 -6.01
N SER A 178 -9.37 -4.31 -6.35
CA SER A 178 -9.57 -5.56 -7.10
C SER A 178 -9.95 -6.70 -6.14
N GLN A 179 -10.72 -7.68 -6.63
CA GLN A 179 -11.17 -8.83 -5.83
C GLN A 179 -10.01 -9.64 -5.26
N PHE A 180 -8.91 -9.76 -6.01
CA PHE A 180 -7.65 -10.37 -5.58
C PHE A 180 -6.47 -9.50 -6.04
N SER A 181 -5.33 -9.64 -5.38
CA SER A 181 -4.07 -9.07 -5.87
C SER A 181 -3.43 -9.98 -6.93
N TYR A 182 -2.59 -9.43 -7.80
CA TYR A 182 -1.79 -10.22 -8.75
C TYR A 182 -0.93 -11.26 -8.04
N GLY A 183 -0.34 -10.94 -6.90
CA GLY A 183 0.42 -11.90 -6.10
C GLY A 183 -0.41 -13.07 -5.57
N LYS A 184 -1.70 -12.85 -5.29
CA LYS A 184 -2.63 -13.94 -4.91
C LYS A 184 -2.96 -14.81 -6.11
N LEU A 185 -3.18 -14.23 -7.31
CA LEU A 185 -3.39 -14.99 -8.55
C LEU A 185 -2.19 -15.89 -8.82
N GLU A 186 -0.99 -15.35 -8.82
CA GLU A 186 0.25 -16.11 -9.04
C GLU A 186 0.40 -17.28 -8.04
N THR A 187 0.19 -17.00 -6.75
CA THR A 187 0.27 -18.03 -5.70
C THR A 187 -0.72 -19.17 -5.95
N MET A 188 -1.96 -18.84 -6.32
CA MET A 188 -3.00 -19.86 -6.58
C MET A 188 -2.66 -20.66 -7.86
N ARG A 189 -2.21 -19.98 -8.93
CA ARG A 189 -1.77 -20.63 -10.17
C ARG A 189 -0.61 -21.58 -9.94
N LEU A 190 0.44 -21.15 -9.24
CA LEU A 190 1.59 -22.00 -8.92
C LEU A 190 1.22 -23.21 -8.04
N ALA A 191 0.21 -23.06 -7.19
CA ALA A 191 -0.32 -24.16 -6.38
C ALA A 191 -1.31 -25.07 -7.15
N GLY A 192 -1.62 -24.77 -8.42
CA GLY A 192 -2.62 -25.50 -9.21
C GLY A 192 -4.05 -25.40 -8.66
N LYS A 193 -4.38 -24.30 -7.98
CA LYS A 193 -5.67 -24.11 -7.29
C LYS A 193 -6.50 -23.03 -7.97
N GLN A 194 -7.81 -23.24 -7.94
CA GLN A 194 -8.79 -22.20 -8.31
C GLN A 194 -8.96 -21.18 -7.19
N LEU A 195 -9.39 -19.97 -7.55
CA LEU A 195 -9.79 -18.95 -6.58
C LEU A 195 -11.08 -19.38 -5.86
N PRO A 196 -11.27 -18.97 -4.60
CA PRO A 196 -12.46 -19.35 -3.84
C PRO A 196 -13.76 -18.72 -4.36
N VAL A 197 -13.66 -17.60 -5.08
CA VAL A 197 -14.76 -16.91 -5.76
C VAL A 197 -14.26 -16.37 -7.09
N VAL A 198 -15.17 -15.91 -7.95
CA VAL A 198 -14.80 -15.29 -9.23
C VAL A 198 -13.85 -14.11 -8.98
N GLY A 199 -12.75 -14.05 -9.75
CA GLY A 199 -11.69 -13.06 -9.56
C GLY A 199 -11.48 -12.14 -10.76
N GLY A 200 -11.98 -12.52 -11.93
CA GLY A 200 -11.75 -11.76 -13.16
C GLY A 200 -12.48 -12.36 -14.34
N TYR A 201 -12.06 -11.94 -15.53
CA TYR A 201 -12.60 -12.39 -16.81
C TYR A 201 -11.56 -13.25 -17.56
N ASP A 202 -12.04 -14.30 -18.23
CA ASP A 202 -11.28 -15.06 -19.21
C ASP A 202 -11.19 -14.37 -20.58
N ALA A 203 -10.61 -15.05 -21.56
CA ALA A 203 -10.45 -14.53 -22.93
C ALA A 203 -11.79 -14.23 -23.61
N ASP A 204 -12.82 -15.02 -23.34
CA ASP A 204 -14.16 -14.85 -23.91
C ASP A 204 -14.97 -13.75 -23.21
N GLY A 205 -14.46 -13.19 -22.10
CA GLY A 205 -15.13 -12.18 -21.29
C GLY A 205 -16.13 -12.77 -20.30
N SER A 206 -16.04 -14.06 -20.00
CA SER A 206 -16.82 -14.73 -18.96
C SER A 206 -16.13 -14.61 -17.61
N LEU A 207 -16.92 -14.52 -16.52
CA LEU A 207 -16.40 -14.53 -15.16
C LEU A 207 -15.76 -15.88 -14.82
N THR A 208 -14.55 -15.86 -14.26
CA THR A 208 -13.79 -17.08 -13.98
C THR A 208 -13.14 -17.08 -12.59
N THR A 209 -12.92 -18.28 -12.06
CA THR A 209 -12.10 -18.56 -10.86
C THR A 209 -10.69 -19.03 -11.22
N ASP A 210 -10.38 -19.18 -12.51
CA ASP A 210 -9.06 -19.63 -12.97
C ASP A 210 -8.04 -18.50 -12.90
N PRO A 211 -7.05 -18.56 -11.99
CA PRO A 211 -6.05 -17.53 -11.88
C PRO A 211 -5.18 -17.37 -13.13
N ALA A 212 -4.93 -18.44 -13.88
CA ALA A 212 -4.12 -18.38 -15.10
C ALA A 212 -4.83 -17.58 -16.21
N ALA A 213 -6.13 -17.84 -16.41
CA ALA A 213 -6.94 -17.11 -17.38
C ALA A 213 -7.03 -15.61 -17.03
N ILE A 214 -7.11 -15.27 -15.73
CA ILE A 214 -7.16 -13.88 -15.29
C ILE A 214 -5.80 -13.19 -15.48
N GLU A 215 -4.69 -13.86 -15.21
CA GLU A 215 -3.34 -13.33 -15.46
C GLU A 215 -3.10 -13.08 -16.95
N GLU A 216 -3.57 -13.97 -17.82
CA GLU A 216 -3.48 -13.82 -19.27
C GLU A 216 -4.26 -12.58 -19.76
N THR A 217 -5.50 -12.44 -19.32
CA THR A 217 -6.35 -11.31 -19.74
C THR A 217 -6.02 -9.99 -19.02
N ARG A 218 -5.40 -10.07 -17.84
CA ARG A 218 -5.19 -8.93 -16.92
C ARG A 218 -6.48 -8.18 -16.56
N ARG A 219 -7.62 -8.87 -16.56
CA ARG A 219 -8.95 -8.30 -16.29
C ARG A 219 -9.49 -8.82 -14.96
N MET A 220 -8.93 -8.33 -13.85
CA MET A 220 -9.50 -8.57 -12.51
C MET A 220 -10.81 -7.82 -12.34
N ILE A 221 -11.77 -8.38 -11.58
CA ILE A 221 -12.99 -7.67 -11.22
C ILE A 221 -12.79 -6.79 -9.97
N PRO A 222 -13.56 -5.69 -9.85
CA PRO A 222 -13.60 -4.88 -8.64
C PRO A 222 -14.15 -5.67 -7.46
N ILE A 223 -13.60 -5.43 -6.26
CA ILE A 223 -14.12 -5.98 -5.00
C ILE A 223 -15.59 -5.58 -4.82
N GLY A 224 -16.46 -6.53 -4.46
CA GLY A 224 -17.90 -6.26 -4.33
C GLY A 224 -18.56 -5.74 -5.62
N TYR A 225 -17.96 -6.03 -6.78
CA TYR A 225 -18.47 -5.74 -8.12
C TYR A 225 -18.64 -4.22 -8.37
N TRP A 226 -19.89 -3.76 -8.54
CA TRP A 226 -20.19 -2.34 -8.80
C TRP A 226 -19.77 -1.42 -7.65
N LYS A 227 -19.74 -1.91 -6.40
CA LYS A 227 -19.36 -1.12 -5.22
C LYS A 227 -17.88 -0.73 -5.28
N GLY A 228 -16.98 -1.70 -5.48
CA GLY A 228 -15.55 -1.46 -5.63
C GLY A 228 -15.23 -0.65 -6.90
N SER A 229 -15.96 -0.90 -8.00
CA SER A 229 -15.86 -0.10 -9.23
C SER A 229 -16.18 1.38 -8.95
N GLY A 230 -17.31 1.65 -8.30
CA GLY A 230 -17.71 3.02 -7.95
C GLY A 230 -16.72 3.68 -7.00
N LEU A 231 -16.25 2.95 -5.99
CA LEU A 231 -15.27 3.46 -5.04
C LEU A 231 -13.93 3.81 -5.74
N SER A 232 -13.42 2.92 -6.59
CA SER A 232 -12.19 3.18 -7.35
C SER A 232 -12.28 4.43 -8.22
N ILE A 233 -13.39 4.60 -8.93
CA ILE A 233 -13.63 5.78 -9.77
C ILE A 233 -13.64 7.06 -8.93
N LEU A 234 -14.33 7.05 -7.79
CA LEU A 234 -14.43 8.23 -6.93
C LEU A 234 -13.10 8.56 -6.24
N LEU A 235 -12.32 7.56 -5.81
CA LEU A 235 -10.99 7.80 -5.26
C LEU A 235 -10.04 8.44 -6.28
N ASP A 236 -10.09 8.02 -7.54
CA ASP A 236 -9.32 8.66 -8.63
C ASP A 236 -9.79 10.12 -8.86
N MET A 237 -11.10 10.35 -8.97
CA MET A 237 -11.66 11.69 -9.15
C MET A 237 -11.26 12.62 -8.00
N ILE A 238 -11.47 12.20 -6.75
CA ILE A 238 -11.15 13.01 -5.56
C ILE A 238 -9.65 13.31 -5.51
N GLY A 239 -8.81 12.28 -5.68
CA GLY A 239 -7.36 12.46 -5.68
C GLY A 239 -6.89 13.41 -6.76
N THR A 240 -7.35 13.25 -7.99
CA THR A 240 -7.02 14.10 -9.13
C THR A 240 -7.46 15.55 -8.91
N ILE A 241 -8.68 15.78 -8.39
CA ILE A 241 -9.19 17.12 -8.09
C ILE A 241 -8.35 17.80 -7.01
N LEU A 242 -8.04 17.10 -5.92
CA LEU A 242 -7.31 17.68 -4.78
C LEU A 242 -5.85 17.99 -5.12
N THR A 243 -5.21 17.15 -5.91
CA THR A 243 -3.81 17.34 -6.32
C THR A 243 -3.66 18.24 -7.54
N GLY A 244 -4.67 18.33 -8.40
CA GLY A 244 -4.56 18.93 -9.73
C GLY A 244 -3.58 18.17 -10.64
N ALA A 245 -3.27 16.89 -10.34
CA ALA A 245 -2.32 16.06 -11.04
C ALA A 245 -3.01 15.00 -11.93
N ASN A 246 -2.39 13.84 -12.11
CA ASN A 246 -2.78 12.84 -13.10
C ASN A 246 -3.89 11.92 -12.60
N SER A 247 -4.91 11.70 -13.44
CA SER A 247 -5.90 10.64 -13.27
C SER A 247 -5.34 9.28 -13.72
N VAL A 248 -6.04 8.19 -13.38
CA VAL A 248 -5.77 6.83 -13.90
C VAL A 248 -5.63 6.84 -15.42
N ALA A 249 -6.56 7.52 -16.12
CA ALA A 249 -6.55 7.62 -17.59
C ALA A 249 -5.26 8.32 -18.09
N THR A 250 -4.85 9.42 -17.45
CA THR A 250 -3.62 10.13 -17.81
C THR A 250 -2.38 9.27 -17.57
N ILE A 251 -2.30 8.60 -16.40
CA ILE A 251 -1.19 7.69 -16.06
C ILE A 251 -1.07 6.58 -17.11
N GLY A 252 -2.19 6.06 -17.59
CA GLY A 252 -2.22 5.04 -18.65
C GLY A 252 -1.57 5.47 -19.97
N THR A 253 -1.40 6.77 -20.22
CA THR A 253 -0.74 7.28 -21.43
C THR A 253 0.78 7.30 -21.32
N PHE A 254 1.37 7.15 -20.13
CA PHE A 254 2.82 7.26 -19.93
C PHE A 254 3.59 5.97 -20.28
N GLY A 255 2.92 4.83 -20.38
CA GLY A 255 3.55 3.53 -20.63
C GLY A 255 4.09 2.85 -19.37
N ASP A 256 4.63 3.62 -18.44
CA ASP A 256 5.05 3.17 -17.11
C ASP A 256 4.16 3.79 -16.01
N GLU A 257 4.12 3.15 -14.83
CA GLU A 257 3.29 3.57 -13.68
C GLU A 257 4.00 4.67 -12.88
N VAL A 258 3.96 5.90 -13.40
CA VAL A 258 4.65 7.08 -12.85
C VAL A 258 3.71 8.27 -12.75
N GLY A 259 4.05 9.24 -11.91
CA GLY A 259 3.27 10.46 -11.76
C GLY A 259 1.92 10.25 -11.05
N LEU A 260 1.85 9.32 -10.11
CA LEU A 260 0.65 8.95 -9.39
C LEU A 260 0.16 10.06 -8.46
N THR A 261 -1.09 9.93 -8.05
CA THR A 261 -1.78 10.80 -7.09
C THR A 261 -2.03 10.02 -5.81
N GLN A 262 -1.68 10.63 -4.67
CA GLN A 262 -1.83 10.03 -3.35
C GLN A 262 -2.43 11.03 -2.37
N ILE A 263 -3.31 10.57 -1.50
CA ILE A 263 -3.93 11.40 -0.46
C ILE A 263 -3.58 10.78 0.89
N MET A 264 -3.06 11.63 1.78
CA MET A 264 -2.74 11.30 3.16
C MET A 264 -3.63 12.11 4.09
N ILE A 265 -4.38 11.45 4.95
CA ILE A 265 -5.23 12.08 5.97
C ILE A 265 -4.88 11.46 7.32
N ALA A 266 -4.60 12.32 8.29
CA ALA A 266 -4.47 11.94 9.69
C ALA A 266 -5.54 12.68 10.51
N ILE A 267 -6.13 11.98 11.49
CA ILE A 267 -7.09 12.55 12.43
C ILE A 267 -6.62 12.22 13.84
N ASP A 268 -6.47 13.25 14.67
CA ASP A 268 -6.04 13.11 16.07
C ASP A 268 -7.24 12.80 16.98
N PRO A 269 -7.45 11.53 17.41
CA PRO A 269 -8.57 11.18 18.28
C PRO A 269 -8.47 11.81 19.66
N ALA A 270 -7.27 12.24 20.12
CA ALA A 270 -7.08 12.88 21.41
C ALA A 270 -7.78 14.23 21.54
N LYS A 271 -8.20 14.82 20.40
CA LYS A 271 -9.05 16.01 20.40
C LYS A 271 -10.51 15.72 20.80
N PHE A 272 -10.92 14.44 20.73
CA PHE A 272 -12.30 14.03 21.00
C PHE A 272 -12.43 13.26 22.30
N GLN A 273 -11.46 12.42 22.64
CA GLN A 273 -11.49 11.56 23.83
C GLN A 273 -10.08 11.15 24.27
N SER A 274 -9.94 10.64 25.51
CA SER A 274 -8.66 10.13 25.99
C SER A 274 -8.22 8.83 25.27
N ALA A 275 -6.92 8.54 25.31
CA ALA A 275 -6.36 7.31 24.74
C ALA A 275 -7.02 6.05 25.37
N ASP A 276 -7.24 6.03 26.69
CA ASP A 276 -7.87 4.91 27.38
C ASP A 276 -9.29 4.63 26.88
N LEU A 277 -10.07 5.68 26.59
CA LEU A 277 -11.41 5.54 26.02
C LEU A 277 -11.35 5.06 24.57
N THR A 278 -10.36 5.52 23.80
CA THR A 278 -10.13 5.06 22.43
C THR A 278 -9.82 3.57 22.41
N ASP A 279 -8.88 3.12 23.24
CA ASP A 279 -8.51 1.70 23.35
C ASP A 279 -9.70 0.86 23.82
N ALA A 280 -10.45 1.32 24.83
CA ALA A 280 -11.62 0.60 25.32
C ALA A 280 -12.69 0.38 24.24
N VAL A 281 -12.92 1.38 23.38
CA VAL A 281 -13.86 1.24 22.25
C VAL A 281 -13.34 0.24 21.22
N ILE A 282 -12.06 0.31 20.87
CA ILE A 282 -11.43 -0.60 19.89
C ILE A 282 -11.46 -2.03 20.43
N ASP A 283 -11.09 -2.23 21.69
CA ASP A 283 -11.05 -3.55 22.33
C ASP A 283 -12.45 -4.17 22.43
N ALA A 284 -13.47 -3.36 22.75
CA ALA A 284 -14.84 -3.83 22.80
C ALA A 284 -15.32 -4.31 21.41
N ILE A 285 -15.06 -3.54 20.35
CA ILE A 285 -15.42 -3.92 18.97
C ILE A 285 -14.64 -5.16 18.54
N ALA A 286 -13.33 -5.21 18.82
CA ALA A 286 -12.48 -6.33 18.43
C ALA A 286 -12.89 -7.63 19.16
N ALA A 287 -13.24 -7.54 20.45
CA ALA A 287 -13.71 -8.68 21.24
C ALA A 287 -15.07 -9.18 20.74
N ASP A 288 -15.99 -8.28 20.40
CA ASP A 288 -17.29 -8.64 19.83
C ASP A 288 -17.13 -9.38 18.51
N VAL A 289 -16.33 -8.84 17.59
CA VAL A 289 -16.00 -9.51 16.31
C VAL A 289 -15.36 -10.88 16.52
N ALA A 290 -14.41 -10.99 17.45
CA ALA A 290 -13.73 -12.25 17.74
C ALA A 290 -14.64 -13.29 18.41
N SER A 291 -15.72 -12.86 19.07
CA SER A 291 -16.73 -13.75 19.67
C SER A 291 -17.67 -14.39 18.66
N SER A 292 -17.61 -13.97 17.39
CA SER A 292 -18.46 -14.51 16.32
C SER A 292 -18.22 -16.01 16.12
N GLU A 293 -19.28 -16.77 15.90
CA GLU A 293 -19.19 -18.20 15.58
C GLU A 293 -18.50 -18.38 14.21
N PRO A 294 -17.37 -19.11 14.14
CA PRO A 294 -16.68 -19.32 12.88
C PRO A 294 -17.53 -20.12 11.86
N ALA A 295 -17.60 -19.65 10.63
CA ALA A 295 -18.28 -20.36 9.55
C ALA A 295 -17.66 -21.72 9.21
N GLU A 296 -16.36 -21.89 9.49
CA GLU A 296 -15.62 -23.13 9.30
C GLU A 296 -14.98 -23.57 10.62
N PRO A 297 -15.14 -24.85 11.04
CA PRO A 297 -14.52 -25.34 12.26
C PRO A 297 -13.01 -25.10 12.32
N GLY A 298 -12.51 -24.58 13.42
CA GLY A 298 -11.08 -24.32 13.62
C GLY A 298 -10.54 -23.03 13.01
N ARG A 299 -11.38 -22.22 12.35
CA ARG A 299 -11.02 -20.86 11.97
C ARG A 299 -11.31 -19.88 13.10
N GLU A 300 -10.46 -18.85 13.21
CA GLU A 300 -10.68 -17.70 14.09
C GLU A 300 -11.23 -16.53 13.26
N VAL A 301 -12.24 -15.86 13.79
CA VAL A 301 -12.69 -14.56 13.27
C VAL A 301 -11.78 -13.47 13.86
N ARG A 302 -11.21 -12.63 13.02
CA ARG A 302 -10.19 -11.65 13.44
C ARG A 302 -10.46 -10.29 12.85
N CYS A 303 -10.03 -9.25 13.57
CA CYS A 303 -9.91 -7.91 12.99
C CYS A 303 -8.78 -7.83 11.95
N PRO A 304 -8.89 -6.92 10.98
CA PRO A 304 -7.85 -6.70 9.98
C PRO A 304 -6.54 -6.22 10.63
N GLY A 305 -5.38 -6.59 10.05
CA GLY A 305 -4.05 -6.22 10.55
C GLY A 305 -3.43 -7.21 11.55
N MET A 306 -4.23 -7.97 12.30
CA MET A 306 -3.71 -8.89 13.35
C MET A 306 -2.71 -9.94 12.82
N GLY A 307 -2.85 -10.38 11.57
CA GLY A 307 -1.92 -11.33 10.95
C GLY A 307 -0.53 -10.74 10.74
N GLU A 308 -0.45 -9.45 10.49
CA GLU A 308 0.81 -8.74 10.24
C GLU A 308 1.67 -8.62 11.50
N HIS A 309 1.07 -8.32 12.65
CA HIS A 309 1.77 -8.30 13.94
C HIS A 309 2.45 -9.64 14.23
N ARG A 310 1.72 -10.75 13.98
CA ARG A 310 2.27 -12.09 14.12
C ARG A 310 3.43 -12.34 13.17
N SER A 311 3.26 -11.99 11.90
CA SER A 311 4.32 -12.14 10.88
C SER A 311 5.56 -11.33 11.21
N ARG A 312 5.41 -10.07 11.65
CA ARG A 312 6.53 -9.22 12.07
C ARG A 312 7.32 -9.83 13.22
N LYS A 313 6.63 -10.30 14.25
CA LYS A 313 7.26 -10.94 15.41
C LYS A 313 8.01 -12.21 15.01
N GLU A 314 7.35 -13.12 14.27
CA GLU A 314 7.96 -14.35 13.79
C GLU A 314 9.19 -14.09 12.90
N ASN A 315 9.06 -13.16 11.94
CA ASN A 315 10.12 -12.87 10.99
C ASN A 315 11.30 -12.12 11.63
N MET A 316 11.05 -11.35 12.69
CA MET A 316 12.13 -10.74 13.46
C MET A 316 12.97 -11.80 14.23
N GLU A 317 12.31 -12.79 14.81
CA GLU A 317 12.97 -13.85 15.58
C GLU A 317 13.66 -14.88 14.68
N LEU A 318 12.99 -15.32 13.61
CA LEU A 318 13.44 -16.45 12.77
C LEU A 318 14.12 -16.03 11.46
N GLY A 319 14.13 -14.72 11.16
CA GLY A 319 14.49 -14.18 9.85
C GLY A 319 13.32 -14.19 8.86
N ILE A 320 13.39 -13.32 7.87
CA ILE A 320 12.38 -13.11 6.83
C ILE A 320 12.47 -14.23 5.79
N PRO A 321 11.40 -14.97 5.50
CA PRO A 321 11.40 -16.01 4.48
C PRO A 321 11.51 -15.40 3.08
N VAL A 322 12.45 -15.85 2.27
CA VAL A 322 12.68 -15.34 0.91
C VAL A 322 12.87 -16.49 -0.09
N ALA A 323 12.44 -16.26 -1.33
CA ALA A 323 12.82 -17.10 -2.46
C ALA A 323 14.31 -16.85 -2.77
N GLU A 324 15.11 -17.91 -2.88
CA GLU A 324 16.57 -17.82 -3.08
C GLU A 324 16.92 -17.06 -4.36
N GLU A 325 16.15 -17.27 -5.42
CA GLU A 325 16.33 -16.57 -6.69
C GLU A 325 16.15 -15.06 -6.56
N LYS A 326 15.11 -14.62 -5.81
CA LYS A 326 14.84 -13.20 -5.59
C LYS A 326 15.92 -12.54 -4.72
N TRP A 327 16.41 -13.26 -3.73
CA TRP A 327 17.50 -12.75 -2.91
C TRP A 327 18.81 -12.66 -3.70
N ALA A 328 19.14 -13.67 -4.50
CA ALA A 328 20.30 -13.66 -5.38
C ALA A 328 20.24 -12.51 -6.41
N GLU A 329 19.04 -12.18 -6.92
CA GLU A 329 18.83 -11.02 -7.80
C GLU A 329 19.23 -9.71 -7.12
N VAL A 330 18.84 -9.50 -5.85
CA VAL A 330 19.21 -8.30 -5.07
C VAL A 330 20.72 -8.24 -4.80
N LEU A 331 21.33 -9.36 -4.41
CA LEU A 331 22.77 -9.42 -4.16
C LEU A 331 23.61 -9.10 -5.41
N ALA A 332 23.08 -9.38 -6.60
CA ALA A 332 23.74 -9.10 -7.88
C ALA A 332 23.61 -7.64 -8.35
N MET A 333 22.79 -6.82 -7.72
CA MET A 333 22.62 -5.39 -8.04
C MET A 333 23.74 -4.55 -7.45
#